data_bccc11975196d98053546e021796a91c
#
_entry.id   bccc11975196d98053546e021796a91c
#
_cell.length_a   1.000
_cell.length_b   1.000
_cell.length_c   1.000
_cell.angle_alpha   90.00
_cell.angle_beta   90.00
_cell.angle_gamma   90.00
#
_symmetry.space_group_name_H-M   'P 1'
#
loop_
_entity.id
_entity.type
_entity.pdbx_description
1 polymer ?
#
loop_
_entity_poly.entity_id
_entity_poly.type
_entity_poly.pdbx_seq_one_letter_code
_entity_poly.pdbx_strand_id
1 'polypeptide(L)'
;ILSNRINHVVESLLTHLKQNKTITLNLSFSESRTIALSDIIAVKSERNYIEYYLSDSEVIRIRGRINDAEKELSDMDFIRIHNRWIINMRHILSIDYPNNEVHLSASNIIPLSRNKKATLQDNYLKYLRTKI
;
A
#
# COMPACT_ATOMS: atom_id res chain seq x y z
N ILE A 1 -27.60 24.66 9.54
CA ILE A 1 -26.37 25.32 9.06
C ILE A 1 -25.18 24.88 9.90
N LEU A 2 -25.30 24.91 11.24
CA LEU A 2 -24.23 24.45 12.13
C LEU A 2 -23.92 22.96 11.95
N SER A 3 -24.95 22.12 11.78
CA SER A 3 -24.76 20.67 11.60
C SER A 3 -24.03 20.35 10.29
N ASN A 4 -24.31 21.11 9.22
CA ASN A 4 -23.60 20.93 7.94
C ASN A 4 -22.13 21.30 8.04
N ARG A 5 -21.80 22.35 8.81
CA ARG A 5 -20.43 22.77 9.07
C ARG A 5 -19.68 21.72 9.87
N ILE A 6 -20.32 21.18 10.90
CA ILE A 6 -19.72 20.13 11.74
C ILE A 6 -19.45 18.87 10.92
N ASN A 7 -20.41 18.44 10.08
CA ASN A 7 -20.24 17.27 9.22
C ASN A 7 -19.10 17.45 8.22
N HIS A 8 -18.98 18.63 7.62
CA HIS A 8 -17.89 18.94 6.70
C HIS A 8 -16.52 18.88 7.38
N VAL A 9 -16.41 19.44 8.58
CA VAL A 9 -15.18 19.42 9.36
C VAL A 9 -14.82 17.98 9.74
N VAL A 10 -15.77 17.17 10.17
CA VAL A 10 -15.53 15.77 10.51
C VAL A 10 -15.07 14.99 9.29
N GLU A 11 -15.69 15.17 8.14
CA GLU A 11 -15.29 14.51 6.89
C GLU A 11 -13.87 14.91 6.49
N SER A 12 -13.52 16.20 6.60
CA SER A 12 -12.18 16.68 6.31
C SER A 12 -11.15 16.07 7.24
N LEU A 13 -11.47 15.98 8.54
CA LEU A 13 -10.59 15.37 9.54
C LEU A 13 -10.39 13.89 9.27
N LEU A 14 -11.46 13.16 8.95
CA LEU A 14 -11.38 11.73 8.62
C LEU A 14 -10.51 11.49 7.40
N THR A 15 -10.68 12.30 6.35
CA THR A 15 -9.86 12.23 5.15
C THR A 15 -8.40 12.49 5.47
N HIS A 16 -8.13 13.53 6.26
CA HIS A 16 -6.78 13.89 6.68
C HIS A 16 -6.13 12.77 7.49
N LEU A 17 -6.84 12.21 8.47
CA LEU A 17 -6.36 11.09 9.28
C LEU A 17 -6.08 9.86 8.43
N LYS A 18 -6.94 9.56 7.44
CA LYS A 18 -6.72 8.44 6.54
C LYS A 18 -5.47 8.63 5.68
N GLN A 19 -5.23 9.86 5.19
CA GLN A 19 -4.05 10.18 4.39
C GLN A 19 -2.76 10.16 5.20
N ASN A 20 -2.85 10.41 6.51
CA ASN A 20 -1.69 10.48 7.40
C ASN A 20 -1.51 9.24 8.26
N LYS A 21 -2.16 8.15 7.91
CA LYS A 21 -1.94 6.89 8.63
C LYS A 21 -0.51 6.44 8.52
N THR A 22 -0.01 5.87 9.61
CA THR A 22 1.37 5.40 9.70
C THR A 22 1.43 3.95 10.13
N ILE A 23 2.59 3.35 9.91
CA ILE A 23 2.93 2.04 10.43
C ILE A 23 4.28 2.14 11.13
N THR A 24 4.45 1.40 12.23
CA THR A 24 5.73 1.35 12.93
C THR A 24 6.41 0.03 12.63
N LEU A 25 7.61 0.11 12.08
CA LEU A 25 8.42 -1.05 11.75
C LEU A 25 9.53 -1.25 12.78
N ASN A 26 9.64 -2.45 13.31
CA ASN A 26 10.70 -2.81 14.25
C ASN A 26 11.91 -3.26 13.45
N LEU A 27 12.93 -2.39 13.38
CA LEU A 27 14.15 -2.63 12.61
C LEU A 27 15.09 -3.56 13.35
N SER A 28 15.14 -3.47 14.68
CA SER A 28 15.97 -4.30 15.55
C SER A 28 15.38 -4.32 16.94
N PHE A 29 16.07 -4.96 17.86
CA PHE A 29 15.68 -5.06 19.25
C PHE A 29 15.51 -3.68 19.92
N SER A 30 16.32 -2.73 19.49
CA SER A 30 16.37 -1.38 20.10
C SER A 30 15.92 -0.27 19.18
N GLU A 31 15.50 -0.55 17.96
CA GLU A 31 15.18 0.48 16.97
C GLU A 31 13.87 0.18 16.25
N SER A 32 13.00 1.17 16.25
CA SER A 32 11.77 1.16 15.46
C SER A 32 11.65 2.47 14.68
N ARG A 33 10.89 2.41 13.58
CA ARG A 33 10.71 3.58 12.72
C ARG A 33 9.26 3.66 12.29
N THR A 34 8.68 4.83 12.41
CA THR A 34 7.31 5.11 11.98
C THR A 34 7.33 5.72 10.59
N ILE A 35 6.55 5.14 9.69
CA ILE A 35 6.52 5.51 8.27
C ILE A 35 5.08 5.79 7.86
N ALA A 36 4.88 6.84 7.08
CA ALA A 36 3.57 7.13 6.50
C ALA A 36 3.22 6.05 5.48
N LEU A 37 1.99 5.53 5.54
CA LEU A 37 1.54 4.51 4.59
C LEU A 37 1.60 5.02 3.15
N SER A 38 1.34 6.32 2.94
CA SER A 38 1.42 6.94 1.62
C SER A 38 2.83 6.91 1.03
N ASP A 39 3.87 6.74 1.86
CA ASP A 39 5.25 6.67 1.41
C ASP A 39 5.69 5.25 1.05
N ILE A 40 4.87 4.24 1.33
CA ILE A 40 5.16 2.86 0.98
C ILE A 40 4.60 2.56 -0.41
N ILE A 41 5.48 2.21 -1.35
CA ILE A 41 5.10 1.87 -2.72
C ILE A 41 4.69 0.40 -2.81
N ALA A 42 5.51 -0.48 -2.25
CA ALA A 42 5.29 -1.92 -2.32
C ALA A 42 5.99 -2.64 -1.18
N VAL A 43 5.56 -3.87 -0.93
CA VAL A 43 6.14 -4.75 0.08
C VAL A 43 6.47 -6.08 -0.57
N LYS A 44 7.70 -6.53 -0.41
CA LYS A 44 8.19 -7.77 -0.99
C LYS A 44 8.59 -8.77 0.08
N SER A 45 8.25 -10.04 -0.14
CA SER A 45 8.75 -11.14 0.68
C SER A 45 10.08 -11.63 0.11
N GLU A 46 11.10 -11.70 0.95
CA GLU A 46 12.41 -12.22 0.59
C GLU A 46 12.90 -13.16 1.69
N ARG A 47 12.64 -14.48 1.51
CA ARG A 47 12.92 -15.52 2.51
C ARG A 47 12.21 -15.22 3.83
N ASN A 48 12.97 -15.01 4.91
CA ASN A 48 12.44 -14.71 6.24
C ASN A 48 12.29 -13.21 6.49
N TYR A 49 12.44 -12.39 5.45
CA TYR A 49 12.42 -10.94 5.55
C TYR A 49 11.30 -10.35 4.70
N ILE A 50 10.89 -9.15 5.07
CA ILE A 50 9.96 -8.32 4.32
C ILE A 50 10.68 -7.03 3.98
N GLU A 51 10.59 -6.60 2.72
CA GLU A 51 11.21 -5.38 2.24
C GLU A 51 10.13 -4.36 1.88
N TYR A 52 10.21 -3.19 2.50
CA TYR A 52 9.31 -2.06 2.25
C TYR A 52 10.00 -1.08 1.32
N TYR A 53 9.44 -0.90 0.13
CA TYR A 53 9.97 0.02 -0.89
C TYR A 53 9.30 1.37 -0.72
N LEU A 54 10.10 2.40 -0.41
CA LEU A 54 9.60 3.73 -0.10
C LEU A 54 9.72 4.67 -1.30
N SER A 55 8.92 5.74 -1.27
CA SER A 55 8.86 6.73 -2.36
C SER A 55 10.15 7.49 -2.58
N ASP A 56 11.04 7.55 -1.59
CA ASP A 56 12.36 8.16 -1.70
C ASP A 56 13.45 7.20 -2.20
N SER A 57 13.04 6.03 -2.69
CA SER A 57 13.90 4.94 -3.15
C SER A 57 14.63 4.18 -2.03
N GLU A 58 14.32 4.47 -0.77
CA GLU A 58 14.83 3.70 0.35
C GLU A 58 14.10 2.36 0.44
N VAL A 59 14.82 1.31 0.85
CA VAL A 59 14.24 0.00 1.11
C VAL A 59 14.52 -0.36 2.57
N ILE A 60 13.45 -0.62 3.32
CA ILE A 60 13.56 -1.04 4.71
C ILE A 60 13.30 -2.54 4.78
N ARG A 61 14.25 -3.26 5.33
CA ARG A 61 14.18 -4.72 5.46
C ARG A 61 14.00 -5.09 6.93
N ILE A 62 12.95 -5.87 7.21
CA ILE A 62 12.70 -6.38 8.56
C ILE A 62 12.42 -7.88 8.51
N ARG A 63 12.64 -8.54 9.63
CA ARG A 63 12.31 -9.96 9.76
C ARG A 63 10.79 -10.09 9.87
N GLY A 64 10.19 -11.00 9.09
CA GLY A 64 8.76 -11.21 9.14
C GLY A 64 8.24 -11.98 7.94
N ARG A 65 6.90 -12.13 7.89
CA ARG A 65 6.20 -12.86 6.83
C ARG A 65 5.21 -11.96 6.12
N ILE A 66 5.11 -12.14 4.81
CA ILE A 66 4.24 -11.30 3.99
C ILE A 66 2.75 -11.47 4.35
N ASN A 67 2.34 -12.64 4.80
CA ASN A 67 0.95 -12.84 5.23
C ASN A 67 0.59 -11.96 6.42
N ASP A 68 1.53 -11.75 7.34
CA ASP A 68 1.32 -10.88 8.49
C ASP A 68 1.29 -9.41 8.06
N ALA A 69 2.16 -9.03 7.13
CA ALA A 69 2.15 -7.68 6.55
C ALA A 69 0.84 -7.41 5.80
N GLU A 70 0.33 -8.40 5.07
CA GLU A 70 -0.95 -8.28 4.37
C GLU A 70 -2.09 -7.98 5.33
N LYS A 71 -2.14 -8.67 6.47
CA LYS A 71 -3.16 -8.44 7.50
C LYS A 71 -3.03 -7.03 8.10
N GLU A 72 -1.80 -6.62 8.40
CA GLU A 72 -1.53 -5.32 9.00
C GLU A 72 -1.90 -4.17 8.05
N LEU A 73 -1.71 -4.36 6.75
CA LEU A 73 -2.00 -3.36 5.72
C LEU A 73 -3.40 -3.49 5.12
N SER A 74 -4.22 -4.42 5.60
CA SER A 74 -5.58 -4.57 5.10
C SER A 74 -6.39 -3.29 5.32
N ASP A 75 -7.33 -3.01 4.42
CA ASP A 75 -8.19 -1.82 4.45
C ASP A 75 -7.46 -0.48 4.27
N MET A 76 -6.19 -0.50 3.84
CA MET A 76 -5.36 0.71 3.72
C MET A 76 -4.86 0.97 2.29
N ASP A 77 -5.68 0.64 1.30
CA ASP A 77 -5.38 0.80 -0.13
C ASP A 77 -4.25 -0.12 -0.63
N PHE A 78 -3.83 -1.08 0.19
CA PHE A 78 -2.85 -2.09 -0.21
C PHE A 78 -3.56 -3.34 -0.71
N ILE A 79 -2.96 -3.99 -1.70
CA ILE A 79 -3.50 -5.22 -2.26
C ILE A 79 -2.37 -6.20 -2.59
N ARG A 80 -2.58 -7.47 -2.25
CA ARG A 80 -1.64 -8.52 -2.62
C ARG A 80 -1.90 -8.97 -4.06
N ILE A 81 -0.88 -8.86 -4.91
CA ILE A 81 -1.00 -9.17 -6.34
C ILE A 81 -0.12 -10.33 -6.79
N HIS A 82 0.65 -10.88 -5.87
CA HIS A 82 1.60 -11.95 -6.13
C HIS A 82 1.92 -12.64 -4.80
N ASN A 83 2.38 -13.89 -4.84
CA ASN A 83 2.76 -14.58 -3.60
C ASN A 83 3.80 -13.81 -2.80
N ARG A 84 4.64 -13.04 -3.46
CA ARG A 84 5.74 -12.31 -2.86
C ARG A 84 5.58 -10.80 -2.84
N TRP A 85 4.45 -10.28 -3.33
CA TRP A 85 4.30 -8.83 -3.46
C TRP A 85 2.93 -8.31 -3.02
N ILE A 86 2.98 -7.24 -2.23
CA ILE A 86 1.84 -6.39 -1.90
C ILE A 86 2.15 -5.01 -2.47
N ILE A 87 1.19 -4.37 -3.11
CA ILE A 87 1.38 -3.02 -3.65
C ILE A 87 0.42 -2.03 -3.00
N ASN A 88 0.82 -0.76 -3.04
CA ASN A 88 -0.05 0.34 -2.66
C ASN A 88 -0.74 0.85 -3.93
N MET A 89 -2.06 0.72 -4.00
CA MET A 89 -2.82 1.14 -5.19
C MET A 89 -2.68 2.64 -5.47
N ARG A 90 -2.37 3.42 -4.44
CA ARG A 90 -2.12 4.86 -4.56
C ARG A 90 -0.95 5.17 -5.50
N HIS A 91 0.01 4.27 -5.59
CA HIS A 91 1.21 4.45 -6.40
C HIS A 91 1.14 3.79 -7.78
N ILE A 92 -0.01 3.23 -8.16
CA ILE A 92 -0.16 2.63 -9.49
C ILE A 92 -0.12 3.72 -10.56
N LEU A 93 0.81 3.59 -11.50
CA LEU A 93 0.89 4.43 -12.69
C LEU A 93 0.16 3.78 -13.86
N SER A 94 0.36 2.48 -14.06
CA SER A 94 -0.33 1.72 -15.10
C SER A 94 -0.30 0.24 -14.77
N ILE A 95 -1.22 -0.50 -15.38
CA ILE A 95 -1.28 -1.95 -15.25
C ILE A 95 -1.18 -2.55 -16.66
N ASP A 96 -0.18 -3.39 -16.87
CA ASP A 96 0.05 -4.09 -18.12
C ASP A 96 -0.43 -5.52 -17.96
N TYR A 97 -1.72 -5.75 -18.22
CA TYR A 97 -2.33 -7.07 -18.07
C TYR A 97 -1.73 -8.12 -18.99
N PRO A 98 -1.49 -7.83 -20.31
CA PRO A 98 -0.88 -8.81 -21.19
C PRO A 98 0.49 -9.31 -20.73
N ASN A 99 1.29 -8.44 -20.15
CA ASN A 99 2.64 -8.78 -19.70
C ASN A 99 2.71 -9.12 -18.20
N ASN A 100 1.57 -9.15 -17.50
CA ASN A 100 1.49 -9.50 -16.08
C ASN A 100 2.40 -8.60 -15.22
N GLU A 101 2.30 -7.30 -15.44
CA GLU A 101 3.10 -6.31 -14.73
C GLU A 101 2.26 -5.16 -14.21
N VAL A 102 2.67 -4.61 -13.06
CA VAL A 102 2.10 -3.37 -12.54
C VAL A 102 3.24 -2.37 -12.42
N HIS A 103 3.06 -1.20 -13.02
CA HIS A 103 4.05 -0.13 -13.01
C HIS A 103 3.69 0.85 -11.91
N LEU A 104 4.60 1.01 -10.96
CA LEU A 104 4.43 1.85 -9.79
C LEU A 104 5.39 3.04 -9.84
N SER A 105 5.16 4.00 -8.93
CA SER A 105 6.03 5.16 -8.74
C SER A 105 7.49 4.75 -8.56
N ALA A 106 8.41 5.67 -8.85
CA ALA A 106 9.86 5.48 -8.72
C ALA A 106 10.39 4.31 -9.56
N SER A 107 9.79 4.09 -10.74
CA SER A 107 10.23 3.08 -11.73
C SER A 107 10.17 1.64 -11.22
N ASN A 108 9.31 1.36 -10.27
CA ASN A 108 9.10 -0.01 -9.79
C ASN A 108 8.14 -0.75 -10.70
N ILE A 109 8.57 -1.90 -11.21
CA ILE A 109 7.76 -2.80 -12.02
C ILE A 109 7.59 -4.09 -11.25
N ILE A 110 6.34 -4.42 -10.90
CA ILE A 110 6.03 -5.53 -10.02
C ILE A 110 5.28 -6.61 -10.79
N PRO A 111 5.65 -7.90 -10.61
CA PRO A 111 4.95 -8.98 -11.29
C PRO A 111 3.53 -9.16 -10.74
N LEU A 112 2.61 -9.45 -11.65
CA LEU A 112 1.20 -9.69 -11.33
C LEU A 112 0.87 -11.14 -11.59
N SER A 113 0.42 -11.85 -10.56
CA SER A 113 -0.03 -13.23 -10.72
C SER A 113 -1.29 -13.30 -11.57
N ARG A 114 -1.36 -14.30 -12.43
CA ARG A 114 -2.52 -14.49 -13.35
C ARG A 114 -3.83 -14.61 -12.58
N ASN A 115 -3.82 -15.33 -11.47
CA ASN A 115 -5.01 -15.52 -10.64
C ASN A 115 -5.40 -14.29 -9.82
N LYS A 116 -4.59 -13.23 -9.83
CA LYS A 116 -4.85 -11.98 -9.13
C LYS A 116 -5.31 -10.85 -10.05
N LYS A 117 -5.34 -11.07 -11.36
CA LYS A 117 -5.71 -10.01 -12.32
C LYS A 117 -7.12 -9.49 -12.08
N ALA A 118 -8.10 -10.36 -11.98
CA ALA A 118 -9.50 -9.96 -11.75
C ALA A 118 -9.66 -9.24 -10.40
N THR A 119 -9.01 -9.76 -9.36
CA THR A 119 -9.05 -9.15 -8.02
C THR A 119 -8.45 -7.75 -8.05
N LEU A 120 -7.29 -7.58 -8.69
CA LEU A 120 -6.67 -6.27 -8.82
C LEU A 120 -7.56 -5.31 -9.60
N GLN A 121 -8.10 -5.73 -10.73
CA GLN A 121 -8.98 -4.90 -11.55
C GLN A 121 -10.18 -4.40 -10.76
N ASP A 122 -10.87 -5.30 -10.05
CA ASP A 122 -12.04 -4.94 -9.26
C ASP A 122 -11.69 -3.99 -8.12
N ASN A 123 -10.62 -4.28 -7.39
CA ASN A 123 -10.22 -3.46 -6.25
C ASN A 123 -9.69 -2.10 -6.69
N TYR A 124 -8.96 -2.04 -7.79
CA TYR A 124 -8.44 -0.77 -8.30
C TYR A 124 -9.56 0.13 -8.80
N LEU A 125 -10.56 -0.43 -9.47
CA LEU A 125 -11.73 0.34 -9.88
C LEU A 125 -12.49 0.92 -8.68
N LYS A 126 -12.66 0.13 -7.63
CA LYS A 126 -13.27 0.60 -6.37
C LYS A 126 -12.43 1.72 -5.76
N TYR A 127 -11.12 1.53 -5.71
CA TYR A 127 -10.19 2.53 -5.20
C TYR A 127 -10.33 3.86 -5.97
N LEU A 128 -10.35 3.80 -7.30
CA LEU A 128 -10.50 5.00 -8.13
C LEU A 128 -11.83 5.71 -7.89
N ARG A 129 -12.90 4.96 -7.68
CA ARG A 129 -14.22 5.54 -7.37
C ARG A 129 -14.23 6.30 -6.05
N THR A 130 -13.48 5.83 -5.05
CA THR A 130 -13.43 6.50 -3.74
C THR A 130 -12.58 7.76 -3.76
N LYS A 131 -11.80 7.99 -4.82
CA LYS A 131 -10.93 9.18 -4.94
C LYS A 131 -11.59 10.31 -5.74
N ILE A 132 -12.75 10.07 -6.32
CA ILE A 132 -13.55 11.09 -7.04
C ILE A 132 -14.60 11.74 -6.09
#